data_aa6d9d6314dc436f06b1bdf0fe1f4030
#
_entry.id   aa6d9d6314dc436f06b1bdf0fe1f4030
#
_cell.length_a   1.000
_cell.length_b   1.000
_cell.length_c   1.000
_cell.angle_alpha   90.00
_cell.angle_beta   90.00
_cell.angle_gamma   90.00
#
_symmetry.space_group_name_H-M   'P 1'
#
loop_
_entity.id
_entity.type
_entity.pdbx_description
1 polymer ?
#
loop_
_entity_poly.entity_id
_entity_poly.type
_entity_poly.pdbx_seq_one_letter_code
_entity_poly.pdbx_strand_id
1 'polypeptide(L)'
;MSFAGAAQENAVYRVTYDCDALYSKNRDIYRWVLDIGTDKAAFYNSSMRAFLNEKEAVLKVNDMSQAMALVTKISSTYSGRHDLQLLADRQTNSYTYSNRIGTDTFIYEEPMPDVSWELVDSSKSVYGYQCHMAVGRLYGREWTVWYAPEIPLPFGPYVLGGLPGLIMEAADSDGIFNFVAVGLEEAPADTMVGILRSGKEIGCSRKKYISMRASDDGKTFRETYREKFGDIKVTDAKGNDITDSAKPKKNYLDVE
;
A
#
# COMPACT_ATOMS: atom_id res chain seq x y z
N MET A 1 17.42 14.89 3.14
CA MET A 1 16.77 15.41 1.92
C MET A 1 15.42 15.97 2.37
N SER A 2 15.16 17.25 2.04
CA SER A 2 13.84 17.84 2.33
C SER A 2 12.92 17.36 1.20
N PHE A 3 11.93 16.55 1.50
CA PHE A 3 10.84 16.27 0.57
C PHE A 3 10.02 17.56 0.47
N ALA A 4 10.36 18.41 -0.52
CA ALA A 4 9.60 19.61 -0.81
C ALA A 4 8.14 19.20 -1.03
N GLY A 5 7.21 19.90 -0.38
CA GLY A 5 5.80 19.63 -0.55
C GLY A 5 5.42 19.77 -2.01
N ALA A 6 5.26 18.65 -2.71
CA ALA A 6 4.68 18.66 -4.04
C ALA A 6 3.33 19.36 -3.96
N ALA A 7 3.03 20.21 -4.96
CA ALA A 7 1.74 20.90 -5.00
C ALA A 7 0.62 19.87 -4.77
N GLN A 8 -0.20 20.13 -3.76
CA GLN A 8 -1.35 19.29 -3.44
C GLN A 8 -2.41 19.48 -4.51
N GLU A 9 -3.01 18.41 -4.96
CA GLU A 9 -4.17 18.45 -5.86
C GLU A 9 -5.32 17.65 -5.30
N ASN A 10 -6.54 18.00 -5.66
CA ASN A 10 -7.73 17.24 -5.29
C ASN A 10 -7.85 16.00 -6.17
N ALA A 11 -8.32 14.91 -5.57
CA ALA A 11 -8.71 13.74 -6.31
C ALA A 11 -9.98 14.05 -7.14
N VAL A 12 -10.01 13.57 -8.37
CA VAL A 12 -11.16 13.63 -9.27
C VAL A 12 -11.91 12.30 -9.23
N TYR A 13 -11.15 11.20 -9.27
CA TYR A 13 -11.70 9.84 -9.26
C TYR A 13 -11.14 9.03 -8.11
N ARG A 14 -11.98 8.09 -7.64
CA ARG A 14 -11.59 7.03 -6.71
C ARG A 14 -11.84 5.68 -7.34
N VAL A 15 -10.81 4.85 -7.36
CA VAL A 15 -10.94 3.43 -7.71
C VAL A 15 -10.74 2.61 -6.45
N THR A 16 -11.63 1.66 -6.20
CA THR A 16 -11.51 0.69 -5.12
C THR A 16 -11.13 -0.66 -5.71
N TYR A 17 -10.06 -1.26 -5.21
CA TYR A 17 -9.61 -2.60 -5.57
C TYR A 17 -9.75 -3.54 -4.38
N ASP A 18 -10.28 -4.73 -4.62
CA ASP A 18 -10.05 -5.86 -3.74
C ASP A 18 -8.82 -6.62 -4.25
N CYS A 19 -7.88 -6.89 -3.35
CA CYS A 19 -6.69 -7.67 -3.63
C CYS A 19 -6.77 -8.99 -2.87
N ASP A 20 -6.97 -10.08 -3.59
CA ASP A 20 -6.79 -11.43 -3.06
C ASP A 20 -5.29 -11.70 -2.99
N ALA A 21 -4.72 -11.78 -1.78
CA ALA A 21 -3.30 -11.83 -1.60
C ALA A 21 -2.84 -12.85 -0.56
N LEU A 22 -1.73 -13.52 -0.89
CA LEU A 22 -1.00 -14.40 0.01
C LEU A 22 0.18 -13.64 0.62
N TYR A 23 -0.09 -12.64 1.47
CA TYR A 23 1.00 -11.86 2.10
C TYR A 23 1.87 -12.68 3.06
N SER A 24 1.31 -13.72 3.69
CA SER A 24 2.07 -14.63 4.57
C SER A 24 1.57 -16.05 4.42
N LYS A 25 1.15 -16.70 5.51
CA LYS A 25 0.69 -18.12 5.49
C LYS A 25 -0.73 -18.29 4.97
N ASN A 26 -1.56 -17.26 5.14
CA ASN A 26 -2.97 -17.30 4.76
C ASN A 26 -3.22 -16.34 3.60
N ARG A 27 -4.17 -16.71 2.77
CA ARG A 27 -4.70 -15.86 1.71
C ARG A 27 -5.88 -15.08 2.29
N ASP A 28 -5.87 -13.77 2.09
CA ASP A 28 -6.91 -12.86 2.55
C ASP A 28 -7.22 -11.81 1.49
N ILE A 29 -8.41 -11.20 1.58
CA ILE A 29 -8.80 -10.09 0.72
C ILE A 29 -8.51 -8.77 1.43
N TYR A 30 -7.72 -7.92 0.78
CA TYR A 30 -7.38 -6.59 1.26
C TYR A 30 -7.97 -5.54 0.33
N ARG A 31 -8.63 -4.54 0.91
CA ARG A 31 -9.21 -3.45 0.14
C ARG A 31 -8.25 -2.28 0.03
N TRP A 32 -8.03 -1.85 -1.21
CA TRP A 32 -7.15 -0.74 -1.55
C TRP A 32 -7.92 0.36 -2.27
N VAL A 33 -7.42 1.57 -2.15
CA VAL A 33 -7.96 2.76 -2.80
C VAL A 33 -6.87 3.38 -3.66
N LEU A 34 -7.25 3.81 -4.86
CA LEU A 34 -6.47 4.65 -5.75
C LEU A 34 -7.25 5.95 -5.96
N ASP A 35 -6.81 7.03 -5.30
CA ASP A 35 -7.32 8.37 -5.52
C ASP A 35 -6.53 9.02 -6.66
N ILE A 36 -7.21 9.43 -7.73
CA ILE A 36 -6.61 9.95 -8.96
C ILE A 36 -6.99 11.41 -9.13
N GLY A 37 -5.98 12.27 -9.22
CA GLY A 37 -6.11 13.66 -9.61
C GLY A 37 -5.79 13.87 -11.09
N THR A 38 -5.29 15.06 -11.46
CA THR A 38 -4.91 15.37 -12.84
C THR A 38 -3.60 14.71 -13.24
N ASP A 39 -2.57 14.88 -12.42
CA ASP A 39 -1.22 14.39 -12.69
C ASP A 39 -0.72 13.36 -11.68
N LYS A 40 -1.41 13.21 -10.58
CA LYS A 40 -1.01 12.35 -9.47
C LYS A 40 -2.04 11.30 -9.15
N ALA A 41 -1.57 10.17 -8.64
CA ALA A 41 -2.43 9.13 -8.10
C ALA A 41 -1.86 8.58 -6.80
N ALA A 42 -2.70 8.47 -5.76
CA ALA A 42 -2.33 7.96 -4.45
C ALA A 42 -2.97 6.60 -4.20
N PHE A 43 -2.14 5.58 -4.00
CA PHE A 43 -2.59 4.21 -3.72
C PHE A 43 -2.28 3.85 -2.26
N TYR A 44 -3.28 3.39 -1.52
CA TYR A 44 -3.16 3.06 -0.10
C TYR A 44 -4.28 2.11 0.37
N ASN A 45 -4.06 1.46 1.53
CA ASN A 45 -5.10 0.61 2.13
C ASN A 45 -6.34 1.45 2.51
N SER A 46 -7.55 0.96 2.22
CA SER A 46 -8.81 1.69 2.39
C SER A 46 -9.06 2.19 3.82
N SER A 47 -8.54 1.49 4.83
CA SER A 47 -8.67 1.88 6.23
C SER A 47 -7.64 2.91 6.71
N MET A 48 -6.67 3.30 5.87
CA MET A 48 -5.56 4.14 6.28
C MET A 48 -5.99 5.52 6.79
N ARG A 49 -6.90 6.18 6.08
CA ARG A 49 -7.38 7.52 6.49
C ARG A 49 -8.09 7.47 7.84
N ALA A 50 -9.00 6.51 8.02
CA ALA A 50 -9.72 6.33 9.28
C ALA A 50 -8.75 6.01 10.43
N PHE A 51 -7.80 5.11 10.21
CA PHE A 51 -6.75 4.79 11.19
C PHE A 51 -5.96 6.02 11.61
N LEU A 52 -5.50 6.85 10.68
CA LEU A 52 -4.70 8.04 11.00
C LEU A 52 -5.52 9.08 11.75
N ASN A 53 -6.79 9.29 11.38
CA ASN A 53 -7.69 10.20 12.08
C ASN A 53 -7.94 9.74 13.53
N GLU A 54 -8.23 8.46 13.74
CA GLU A 54 -8.41 7.92 15.09
C GLU A 54 -7.12 7.97 15.91
N LYS A 55 -5.97 7.69 15.29
CA LYS A 55 -4.66 7.83 15.95
C LYS A 55 -4.37 9.27 16.37
N GLU A 56 -4.71 10.25 15.52
CA GLU A 56 -4.56 11.67 15.89
C GLU A 56 -5.50 12.04 17.05
N ALA A 57 -6.72 11.50 17.07
CA ALA A 57 -7.66 11.74 18.17
C ALA A 57 -7.11 11.28 19.52
N VAL A 58 -6.34 10.17 19.58
CA VAL A 58 -5.69 9.68 20.81
C VAL A 58 -4.76 10.75 21.39
N LEU A 59 -4.03 11.50 20.54
CA LEU A 59 -3.09 12.54 21.00
C LEU A 59 -3.79 13.73 21.66
N LYS A 60 -5.10 13.87 21.49
CA LYS A 60 -5.92 14.95 22.10
C LYS A 60 -6.57 14.53 23.41
N VAL A 61 -6.39 13.27 23.84
CA VAL A 61 -6.94 12.74 25.09
C VAL A 61 -5.96 12.96 26.24
N ASN A 62 -6.39 13.68 27.26
CA ASN A 62 -5.55 13.97 28.44
C ASN A 62 -5.56 12.83 29.48
N ASP A 63 -6.60 12.00 29.50
CA ASP A 63 -6.71 10.87 30.42
C ASP A 63 -5.98 9.64 29.89
N MET A 64 -5.00 9.15 30.64
CA MET A 64 -4.14 8.02 30.24
C MET A 64 -4.94 6.73 30.08
N SER A 65 -5.94 6.47 30.91
CA SER A 65 -6.76 5.26 30.84
C SER A 65 -7.62 5.25 29.58
N GLN A 66 -8.25 6.40 29.25
CA GLN A 66 -9.01 6.57 28.03
C GLN A 66 -8.10 6.47 26.79
N ALA A 67 -6.92 7.09 26.81
CA ALA A 67 -5.94 6.99 25.74
C ALA A 67 -5.55 5.53 25.46
N MET A 68 -5.24 4.75 26.50
CA MET A 68 -4.89 3.33 26.39
C MET A 68 -6.06 2.49 25.84
N ALA A 69 -7.29 2.75 26.27
CA ALA A 69 -8.47 2.07 25.76
C ALA A 69 -8.66 2.34 24.24
N LEU A 70 -8.47 3.59 23.81
CA LEU A 70 -8.52 3.96 22.39
C LEU A 70 -7.41 3.29 21.58
N VAL A 71 -6.17 3.28 22.09
CA VAL A 71 -5.04 2.58 21.43
C VAL A 71 -5.35 1.10 21.25
N THR A 72 -5.91 0.43 22.26
CA THR A 72 -6.30 -0.98 22.19
C THR A 72 -7.39 -1.20 21.15
N LYS A 73 -8.43 -0.36 21.15
CA LYS A 73 -9.50 -0.39 20.15
C LYS A 73 -8.96 -0.21 18.73
N ILE A 74 -8.13 0.80 18.49
CA ILE A 74 -7.52 1.09 17.18
C ILE A 74 -6.67 -0.10 16.74
N SER A 75 -5.86 -0.67 17.62
CA SER A 75 -5.00 -1.82 17.31
C SER A 75 -5.80 -3.05 16.89
N SER A 76 -6.93 -3.33 17.54
CA SER A 76 -7.80 -4.44 17.16
C SER A 76 -8.58 -4.16 15.87
N THR A 77 -9.14 -2.96 15.72
CA THR A 77 -9.94 -2.58 14.54
C THR A 77 -9.13 -2.61 13.23
N TYR A 78 -7.87 -2.19 13.31
CA TYR A 78 -6.99 -2.07 12.14
C TYR A 78 -5.86 -3.10 12.11
N SER A 79 -6.02 -4.25 12.76
CA SER A 79 -4.98 -5.29 12.87
C SER A 79 -4.53 -5.87 11.54
N GLY A 80 -5.43 -5.95 10.54
CA GLY A 80 -5.13 -6.42 9.18
C GLY A 80 -4.72 -5.31 8.19
N ARG A 81 -4.52 -4.06 8.66
CA ARG A 81 -4.16 -2.95 7.78
C ARG A 81 -2.74 -3.11 7.23
N HIS A 82 -2.58 -2.78 5.95
CA HIS A 82 -1.28 -2.57 5.34
C HIS A 82 -0.88 -1.09 5.42
N ASP A 83 0.39 -0.85 5.78
CA ASP A 83 0.93 0.51 5.92
C ASP A 83 1.52 1.06 4.62
N LEU A 84 1.54 0.26 3.54
CA LEU A 84 1.99 0.67 2.23
C LEU A 84 1.15 1.83 1.70
N GLN A 85 1.83 2.86 1.24
CA GLN A 85 1.28 3.97 0.49
C GLN A 85 2.19 4.30 -0.69
N LEU A 86 1.61 4.68 -1.80
CA LEU A 86 2.30 5.11 -3.00
C LEU A 86 1.68 6.40 -3.51
N LEU A 87 2.52 7.28 -4.03
CA LEU A 87 2.10 8.47 -4.76
C LEU A 87 2.86 8.49 -6.08
N ALA A 88 2.15 8.24 -7.16
CA ALA A 88 2.67 8.43 -8.51
C ALA A 88 2.50 9.89 -8.92
N ASP A 89 3.51 10.46 -9.57
CA ASP A 89 3.50 11.82 -10.10
C ASP A 89 4.00 11.78 -11.57
N ARG A 90 3.08 12.08 -12.50
CA ARG A 90 3.37 12.07 -13.93
C ARG A 90 4.20 13.26 -14.39
N GLN A 91 4.14 14.41 -13.68
CA GLN A 91 4.92 15.60 -14.04
C GLN A 91 6.41 15.35 -13.82
N THR A 92 6.76 14.68 -12.72
CA THR A 92 8.15 14.34 -12.40
C THR A 92 8.55 12.96 -12.92
N ASN A 93 7.59 12.19 -13.44
CA ASN A 93 7.76 10.79 -13.81
C ASN A 93 8.40 9.97 -12.67
N SER A 94 7.92 10.17 -11.45
CA SER A 94 8.42 9.50 -10.25
C SER A 94 7.29 8.96 -9.39
N TYR A 95 7.64 8.08 -8.46
CA TYR A 95 6.73 7.70 -7.39
C TYR A 95 7.39 7.82 -6.03
N THR A 96 6.60 8.22 -5.05
CA THR A 96 6.97 8.18 -3.64
C THR A 96 6.38 6.92 -3.00
N TYR A 97 7.20 6.15 -2.34
CA TYR A 97 6.83 4.94 -1.59
C TYR A 97 6.94 5.21 -0.11
N SER A 98 5.94 4.84 0.66
CA SER A 98 5.97 4.88 2.13
C SER A 98 5.44 3.58 2.70
N ASN A 99 6.18 2.98 3.64
CA ASN A 99 5.74 1.77 4.32
C ASN A 99 6.48 1.59 5.65
N ARG A 100 5.95 0.72 6.50
CA ARG A 100 6.48 0.45 7.83
C ARG A 100 7.39 -0.80 7.83
N ILE A 101 8.49 -0.70 8.56
CA ILE A 101 9.33 -1.84 8.98
C ILE A 101 9.44 -1.78 10.49
N GLY A 102 9.05 -2.85 11.18
CA GLY A 102 9.01 -2.85 12.65
C GLY A 102 8.10 -1.76 13.19
N THR A 103 8.66 -0.78 13.88
CA THR A 103 7.93 0.35 14.48
C THR A 103 8.04 1.65 13.71
N ASP A 104 8.92 1.72 12.72
CA ASP A 104 9.25 2.95 12.00
C ASP A 104 8.70 2.96 10.58
N THR A 105 8.29 4.13 10.12
CA THR A 105 7.81 4.34 8.75
C THR A 105 8.95 4.92 7.93
N PHE A 106 9.23 4.29 6.81
CA PHE A 106 10.26 4.71 5.86
C PHE A 106 9.61 5.29 4.60
N ILE A 107 10.31 6.24 3.98
CA ILE A 107 9.86 6.88 2.75
C ILE A 107 11.03 7.04 1.78
N TYR A 108 10.77 6.76 0.50
CA TYR A 108 11.73 7.00 -0.59
C TYR A 108 11.00 7.42 -1.87
N GLU A 109 11.74 7.99 -2.79
CA GLU A 109 11.28 8.36 -4.12
C GLU A 109 12.16 7.68 -5.17
N GLU A 110 11.52 7.18 -6.24
CA GLU A 110 12.18 6.53 -7.39
C GLU A 110 11.50 6.99 -8.69
N PRO A 111 12.20 6.93 -9.84
CA PRO A 111 11.54 7.08 -11.13
C PRO A 111 10.41 6.07 -11.32
N MET A 112 9.35 6.47 -12.02
CA MET A 112 8.31 5.52 -12.43
C MET A 112 8.96 4.39 -13.24
N PRO A 113 8.62 3.12 -12.93
CA PRO A 113 9.14 2.00 -13.69
C PRO A 113 8.60 2.04 -15.13
N ASP A 114 9.51 1.84 -16.07
CA ASP A 114 9.15 1.65 -17.48
C ASP A 114 8.82 0.17 -17.70
N VAL A 115 7.53 -0.14 -17.78
CA VAL A 115 7.06 -1.51 -18.02
C VAL A 115 6.82 -1.69 -19.52
N SER A 116 7.61 -2.55 -20.14
CA SER A 116 7.37 -2.97 -21.53
C SER A 116 6.17 -3.91 -21.57
N TRP A 117 4.99 -3.37 -21.93
CA TRP A 117 3.76 -4.13 -22.04
C TRP A 117 3.66 -4.83 -23.40
N GLU A 118 3.42 -6.13 -23.39
CA GLU A 118 2.99 -6.92 -24.54
C GLU A 118 1.45 -6.94 -24.57
N LEU A 119 0.87 -6.36 -25.62
CA LEU A 119 -0.58 -6.34 -25.81
C LEU A 119 -1.02 -7.69 -26.36
N VAL A 120 -2.01 -8.30 -25.73
CA VAL A 120 -2.55 -9.61 -26.10
C VAL A 120 -3.93 -9.41 -26.71
N ASP A 121 -4.22 -10.08 -27.82
CA ASP A 121 -5.53 -10.06 -28.46
C ASP A 121 -6.55 -10.85 -27.63
N SER A 122 -6.91 -10.29 -26.51
CA SER A 122 -7.91 -10.82 -25.58
C SER A 122 -8.66 -9.69 -24.91
N SER A 123 -9.94 -9.91 -24.66
CA SER A 123 -10.79 -8.94 -23.99
C SER A 123 -11.78 -9.60 -23.05
N LYS A 124 -12.16 -8.89 -22.00
CA LYS A 124 -13.22 -9.28 -21.05
C LYS A 124 -13.86 -8.05 -20.43
N SER A 125 -15.00 -8.23 -19.77
CA SER A 125 -15.59 -7.18 -18.95
C SER A 125 -15.09 -7.28 -17.51
N VAL A 126 -14.63 -6.14 -16.95
CA VAL A 126 -14.30 -5.99 -15.53
C VAL A 126 -15.06 -4.79 -14.99
N TYR A 127 -15.86 -4.97 -13.97
CA TYR A 127 -16.72 -3.93 -13.38
C TYR A 127 -17.58 -3.16 -14.41
N GLY A 128 -18.07 -3.89 -15.45
CA GLY A 128 -18.89 -3.32 -16.51
C GLY A 128 -18.14 -2.65 -17.66
N TYR A 129 -16.83 -2.50 -17.59
CA TYR A 129 -15.99 -1.89 -18.62
C TYR A 129 -15.35 -2.95 -19.52
N GLN A 130 -15.26 -2.66 -20.81
CA GLN A 130 -14.54 -3.53 -21.76
C GLN A 130 -13.03 -3.34 -21.54
N CYS A 131 -12.34 -4.40 -21.14
CA CYS A 131 -10.92 -4.38 -20.87
C CYS A 131 -10.13 -5.21 -21.88
N HIS A 132 -8.94 -4.75 -22.21
CA HIS A 132 -7.95 -5.45 -23.04
C HIS A 132 -6.82 -5.98 -22.17
N MET A 133 -6.23 -7.08 -22.60
CA MET A 133 -5.16 -7.76 -21.88
C MET A 133 -3.79 -7.23 -22.27
N ALA A 134 -2.91 -7.07 -21.28
CA ALA A 134 -1.49 -6.87 -21.49
C ALA A 134 -0.68 -7.70 -20.47
N VAL A 135 0.56 -8.08 -20.85
CA VAL A 135 1.49 -8.81 -19.99
C VAL A 135 2.79 -8.01 -19.92
N GLY A 136 3.40 -7.94 -18.76
CA GLY A 136 4.65 -7.21 -18.56
C GLY A 136 5.37 -7.64 -17.28
N ARG A 137 6.65 -7.23 -17.16
CA ARG A 137 7.46 -7.55 -15.98
C ARG A 137 7.76 -6.33 -15.18
N LEU A 138 7.54 -6.44 -13.86
CA LEU A 138 7.85 -5.38 -12.91
C LEU A 138 8.39 -5.98 -11.61
N TYR A 139 9.56 -5.53 -11.17
CA TYR A 139 10.18 -5.89 -9.90
C TYR A 139 10.18 -7.41 -9.64
N GLY A 140 10.73 -8.17 -10.60
CA GLY A 140 10.88 -9.61 -10.50
C GLY A 140 9.61 -10.44 -10.70
N ARG A 141 8.44 -9.78 -10.88
CA ARG A 141 7.16 -10.44 -11.15
C ARG A 141 6.71 -10.23 -12.59
N GLU A 142 6.09 -11.25 -13.16
CA GLU A 142 5.33 -11.12 -14.39
C GLU A 142 3.87 -10.83 -14.03
N TRP A 143 3.31 -9.79 -14.65
CA TRP A 143 1.95 -9.32 -14.42
C TRP A 143 1.11 -9.51 -15.66
N THR A 144 -0.06 -10.10 -15.50
CA THR A 144 -1.15 -10.04 -16.45
C THR A 144 -2.13 -8.98 -16.01
N VAL A 145 -2.40 -7.99 -16.86
CA VAL A 145 -3.29 -6.88 -16.51
C VAL A 145 -4.42 -6.76 -17.53
N TRP A 146 -5.54 -6.21 -17.06
CA TRP A 146 -6.70 -5.88 -17.87
C TRP A 146 -6.99 -4.39 -17.71
N TYR A 147 -6.85 -3.63 -18.79
CA TYR A 147 -7.03 -2.18 -18.78
C TYR A 147 -8.22 -1.76 -19.65
N ALA A 148 -8.92 -0.71 -19.24
CA ALA A 148 -10.09 -0.15 -19.91
C ALA A 148 -9.71 1.12 -20.69
N PRO A 149 -9.60 1.06 -22.05
CA PRO A 149 -9.23 2.24 -22.85
C PRO A 149 -10.27 3.36 -22.80
N GLU A 150 -11.52 3.04 -22.52
CA GLU A 150 -12.60 4.03 -22.36
C GLU A 150 -12.44 4.90 -21.11
N ILE A 151 -11.57 4.51 -20.17
CA ILE A 151 -11.17 5.29 -19.01
C ILE A 151 -9.73 5.74 -19.21
N PRO A 152 -9.46 6.93 -19.81
CA PRO A 152 -8.13 7.34 -20.26
C PRO A 152 -7.24 7.82 -19.10
N LEU A 153 -7.17 7.02 -18.05
CA LEU A 153 -6.35 7.23 -16.85
C LEU A 153 -5.23 6.18 -16.84
N PRO A 154 -3.97 6.56 -17.12
CA PRO A 154 -2.86 5.60 -17.28
C PRO A 154 -2.30 5.13 -15.93
N PHE A 155 -3.17 4.83 -14.99
CA PHE A 155 -2.85 4.38 -13.64
C PHE A 155 -3.40 2.98 -13.38
N GLY A 156 -2.97 2.37 -12.28
CA GLY A 156 -3.44 1.07 -11.81
C GLY A 156 -3.08 0.85 -10.34
N PRO A 157 -3.37 -0.35 -9.80
CA PRO A 157 -2.98 -0.70 -8.45
C PRO A 157 -1.45 -0.77 -8.33
N TYR A 158 -0.94 -0.50 -7.13
CA TYR A 158 0.50 -0.44 -6.86
C TYR A 158 1.19 0.63 -7.72
N VAL A 159 2.30 0.31 -8.40
CA VAL A 159 2.98 1.20 -9.36
C VAL A 159 2.76 0.73 -10.81
N LEU A 160 1.76 -0.11 -11.06
CA LEU A 160 1.39 -0.54 -12.39
C LEU A 160 0.70 0.62 -13.13
N GLY A 161 1.07 0.83 -14.38
CA GLY A 161 0.52 1.92 -15.19
C GLY A 161 1.16 1.97 -16.57
N GLY A 162 1.00 3.09 -17.27
CA GLY A 162 1.61 3.31 -18.59
C GLY A 162 0.84 2.70 -19.77
N LEU A 163 -0.30 2.06 -19.54
CA LEU A 163 -1.22 1.61 -20.58
C LEU A 163 -2.20 2.75 -20.96
N PRO A 164 -2.78 2.72 -22.17
CA PRO A 164 -3.71 3.76 -22.63
C PRO A 164 -5.11 3.60 -22.01
N GLY A 165 -5.20 3.40 -20.69
CA GLY A 165 -6.42 3.24 -19.92
C GLY A 165 -6.16 2.75 -18.51
N LEU A 166 -7.17 2.85 -17.66
CA LEU A 166 -7.13 2.43 -16.28
C LEU A 166 -6.96 0.90 -16.18
N ILE A 167 -5.99 0.43 -15.39
CA ILE A 167 -5.85 -0.99 -15.10
C ILE A 167 -6.93 -1.39 -14.09
N MET A 168 -7.88 -2.20 -14.57
CA MET A 168 -9.03 -2.67 -13.78
C MET A 168 -8.74 -3.96 -13.04
N GLU A 169 -7.82 -4.79 -13.56
CA GLU A 169 -7.40 -6.02 -12.90
C GLU A 169 -5.90 -6.25 -13.15
N ALA A 170 -5.21 -6.77 -12.14
CA ALA A 170 -3.79 -7.11 -12.24
C ALA A 170 -3.48 -8.33 -11.38
N ALA A 171 -2.97 -9.39 -11.99
CA ALA A 171 -2.56 -10.61 -11.32
C ALA A 171 -1.10 -10.94 -11.62
N ASP A 172 -0.34 -11.38 -10.62
CA ASP A 172 1.01 -11.89 -10.84
C ASP A 172 0.99 -13.37 -11.21
N SER A 173 1.99 -13.81 -11.98
CA SER A 173 2.08 -15.20 -12.46
C SER A 173 2.26 -16.22 -11.35
N ASP A 174 2.77 -15.81 -10.19
CA ASP A 174 2.94 -16.68 -9.02
C ASP A 174 1.63 -16.89 -8.25
N GLY A 175 0.56 -16.18 -8.64
CA GLY A 175 -0.75 -16.24 -7.99
C GLY A 175 -0.73 -15.73 -6.55
N ILE A 176 0.21 -14.83 -6.22
CA ILE A 176 0.35 -14.28 -4.87
C ILE A 176 -0.54 -13.05 -4.70
N PHE A 177 -0.66 -12.23 -5.74
CA PHE A 177 -1.47 -11.01 -5.73
C PHE A 177 -2.44 -10.99 -6.92
N ASN A 178 -3.70 -10.74 -6.62
CA ASN A 178 -4.71 -10.50 -7.65
C ASN A 178 -5.57 -9.29 -7.24
N PHE A 179 -5.37 -8.17 -7.92
CA PHE A 179 -6.15 -6.94 -7.76
C PHE A 179 -7.30 -6.94 -8.74
N VAL A 180 -8.51 -6.66 -8.27
CA VAL A 180 -9.70 -6.47 -9.11
C VAL A 180 -10.41 -5.20 -8.69
N ALA A 181 -10.70 -4.30 -9.64
CA ALA A 181 -11.50 -3.12 -9.39
C ALA A 181 -12.94 -3.53 -9.06
N VAL A 182 -13.42 -3.05 -7.92
CA VAL A 182 -14.78 -3.29 -7.39
C VAL A 182 -15.55 -1.99 -7.19
N GLY A 183 -14.97 -0.85 -7.49
CA GLY A 183 -15.59 0.46 -7.44
C GLY A 183 -14.82 1.47 -8.29
N LEU A 184 -15.57 2.34 -8.98
CA LEU A 184 -15.08 3.54 -9.66
C LEU A 184 -16.12 4.63 -9.48
N GLU A 185 -15.74 5.73 -8.85
CA GLU A 185 -16.62 6.82 -8.50
C GLU A 185 -15.89 8.17 -8.56
N GLU A 186 -16.62 9.27 -8.55
CA GLU A 186 -16.04 10.57 -8.24
C GLU A 186 -15.46 10.54 -6.84
N ALA A 187 -14.26 11.10 -6.67
CA ALA A 187 -13.63 11.11 -5.35
C ALA A 187 -14.48 11.95 -4.37
N PRO A 188 -14.58 11.53 -3.08
CA PRO A 188 -15.24 12.35 -2.08
C PRO A 188 -14.66 13.76 -2.03
N ALA A 189 -15.50 14.77 -1.81
CA ALA A 189 -15.10 16.17 -1.73
C ALA A 189 -13.90 16.34 -0.76
N ASP A 190 -13.01 17.26 -1.10
CA ASP A 190 -11.80 17.59 -0.33
C ASP A 190 -10.81 16.44 -0.14
N THR A 191 -10.92 15.38 -0.96
CA THR A 191 -9.93 14.31 -0.97
C THR A 191 -8.64 14.78 -1.64
N MET A 192 -7.59 14.98 -0.83
CA MET A 192 -6.26 15.33 -1.35
C MET A 192 -5.52 14.09 -1.83
N VAL A 193 -4.90 14.18 -3.02
CA VAL A 193 -3.99 13.17 -3.55
C VAL A 193 -2.62 13.34 -2.91
N GLY A 194 -2.15 12.33 -2.18
CA GLY A 194 -0.86 12.41 -1.51
C GLY A 194 -0.60 11.27 -0.55
N ILE A 195 0.65 11.20 -0.08
CA ILE A 195 1.02 10.32 1.03
C ILE A 195 0.40 10.89 2.32
N LEU A 196 -0.35 10.04 3.01
CA LEU A 196 -0.92 10.38 4.32
C LEU A 196 0.19 10.29 5.37
N ARG A 197 0.80 11.43 5.69
CA ARG A 197 2.00 11.50 6.55
C ARG A 197 1.63 11.58 8.03
N SER A 198 2.45 10.91 8.84
CA SER A 198 2.47 11.10 10.30
C SER A 198 3.48 12.17 10.75
N GLY A 199 4.33 12.64 9.84
CA GLY A 199 5.41 13.60 10.11
C GLY A 199 6.66 13.01 10.77
N LYS A 200 6.73 11.67 10.85
CA LYS A 200 7.85 10.94 11.48
C LYS A 200 8.49 9.91 10.53
N GLU A 201 8.30 10.09 9.23
CA GLU A 201 8.87 9.19 8.22
C GLU A 201 10.39 9.38 8.11
N ILE A 202 11.11 8.27 8.01
CA ILE A 202 12.56 8.22 7.85
C ILE A 202 12.89 8.10 6.37
N GLY A 203 13.56 9.11 5.82
CA GLY A 203 14.01 9.11 4.42
C GLY A 203 15.11 8.08 4.19
N CYS A 204 15.01 7.28 3.14
CA CYS A 204 16.03 6.31 2.75
C CYS A 204 16.07 6.13 1.23
N SER A 205 16.98 5.31 0.71
CA SER A 205 16.91 4.81 -0.67
C SER A 205 16.13 3.50 -0.74
N ARG A 206 15.57 3.16 -1.91
CA ARG A 206 14.90 1.87 -2.16
C ARG A 206 15.80 0.70 -1.78
N LYS A 207 17.07 0.71 -2.20
CA LYS A 207 18.04 -0.33 -1.85
C LYS A 207 18.19 -0.53 -0.34
N LYS A 208 18.29 0.58 0.41
CA LYS A 208 18.39 0.53 1.88
C LYS A 208 17.09 0.00 2.50
N TYR A 209 15.93 0.45 1.99
CA TYR A 209 14.63 -0.05 2.44
C TYR A 209 14.50 -1.57 2.27
N ILE A 210 14.82 -2.12 1.09
CA ILE A 210 14.78 -3.56 0.80
C ILE A 210 15.70 -4.33 1.74
N SER A 211 16.94 -3.86 1.95
CA SER A 211 17.89 -4.49 2.87
C SER A 211 17.38 -4.50 4.32
N MET A 212 16.82 -3.39 4.80
CA MET A 212 16.24 -3.31 6.15
C MET A 212 15.03 -4.23 6.30
N ARG A 213 14.16 -4.28 5.29
CA ARG A 213 12.99 -5.18 5.26
C ARG A 213 13.40 -6.64 5.34
N ALA A 214 14.37 -7.07 4.54
CA ALA A 214 14.88 -8.43 4.56
C ALA A 214 15.51 -8.79 5.93
N SER A 215 16.23 -7.85 6.54
CA SER A 215 16.78 -8.03 7.90
C SER A 215 15.67 -8.12 8.95
N ASP A 216 14.58 -7.35 8.81
CA ASP A 216 13.46 -7.36 9.76
C ASP A 216 12.63 -8.65 9.67
N ASP A 217 12.48 -9.24 8.49
CA ASP A 217 11.76 -10.51 8.30
C ASP A 217 12.42 -11.68 9.03
N GLY A 218 13.72 -11.62 9.30
CA GLY A 218 14.44 -12.63 10.07
C GLY A 218 14.36 -12.48 11.58
N LYS A 219 13.80 -11.37 12.09
CA LYS A 219 13.74 -11.07 13.53
C LYS A 219 12.57 -11.75 14.24
N THR A 220 12.77 -12.01 15.54
CA THR A 220 11.69 -12.35 16.46
C THR A 220 10.86 -11.11 16.83
N PHE A 221 9.72 -11.31 17.47
CA PHE A 221 8.93 -10.18 18.02
C PHE A 221 9.73 -9.44 19.10
N ARG A 222 10.47 -10.14 19.96
CA ARG A 222 11.36 -9.53 20.97
C ARG A 222 12.36 -8.58 20.35
N GLU A 223 13.12 -9.04 19.34
CA GLU A 223 14.13 -8.22 18.67
C GLU A 223 13.54 -6.99 17.98
N THR A 224 12.31 -7.10 17.44
CA THR A 224 11.63 -6.00 16.75
C THR A 224 11.21 -4.88 17.72
N TYR A 225 10.75 -5.23 18.93
CA TYR A 225 10.13 -4.26 19.82
C TYR A 225 11.00 -3.81 20.97
N ARG A 226 12.08 -4.56 21.29
CA ARG A 226 12.95 -4.32 22.47
C ARG A 226 13.55 -2.93 22.51
N GLU A 227 14.05 -2.44 21.39
CA GLU A 227 14.71 -1.13 21.33
C GLU A 227 13.76 0.01 21.72
N LYS A 228 12.49 -0.07 21.32
CA LYS A 228 11.51 1.01 21.50
C LYS A 228 10.67 0.87 22.77
N PHE A 229 10.39 -0.35 23.18
CA PHE A 229 9.46 -0.66 24.27
C PHE A 229 10.08 -1.45 25.42
N GLY A 230 11.38 -1.80 25.34
CA GLY A 230 12.05 -2.66 26.31
C GLY A 230 11.60 -4.14 26.17
N ASP A 231 11.81 -4.88 27.26
CA ASP A 231 11.38 -6.29 27.30
C ASP A 231 9.88 -6.40 27.58
N ILE A 232 9.11 -6.49 26.52
CA ILE A 232 7.65 -6.67 26.56
C ILE A 232 7.29 -8.12 26.23
N LYS A 233 6.17 -8.57 26.76
CA LYS A 233 5.55 -9.84 26.37
C LYS A 233 4.64 -9.61 25.17
N VAL A 234 4.81 -10.40 24.11
CA VAL A 234 3.95 -10.40 22.93
C VAL A 234 3.12 -11.67 22.91
N THR A 235 1.82 -11.53 22.77
CA THR A 235 0.89 -12.67 22.67
C THR A 235 0.14 -12.65 21.36
N ASP A 236 -0.22 -13.85 20.85
CA ASP A 236 -1.13 -13.98 19.72
C ASP A 236 -2.59 -13.69 20.14
N ALA A 237 -3.51 -13.71 19.16
CA ALA A 237 -4.94 -13.48 19.42
C ALA A 237 -5.59 -14.54 20.34
N LYS A 238 -4.94 -15.67 20.57
CA LYS A 238 -5.35 -16.73 21.48
C LYS A 238 -4.72 -16.63 22.86
N GLY A 239 -3.87 -15.61 23.09
CA GLY A 239 -3.16 -15.37 24.33
C GLY A 239 -1.88 -16.19 24.52
N ASN A 240 -1.43 -16.93 23.51
CA ASN A 240 -0.17 -17.66 23.56
C ASN A 240 1.01 -16.70 23.50
N ASP A 241 2.05 -16.95 24.29
CA ASP A 241 3.28 -16.18 24.25
C ASP A 241 4.06 -16.48 22.96
N ILE A 242 4.25 -15.45 22.13
CA ILE A 242 4.99 -15.52 20.88
C ILE A 242 6.20 -14.57 20.87
N THR A 243 6.59 -14.08 22.03
CA THR A 243 7.66 -13.08 22.19
C THR A 243 8.95 -13.46 21.47
N ASP A 244 9.39 -14.70 21.61
CA ASP A 244 10.61 -15.23 21.00
C ASP A 244 10.36 -15.98 19.67
N SER A 245 9.13 -15.96 19.18
CA SER A 245 8.81 -16.56 17.89
C SER A 245 9.30 -15.68 16.74
N ALA A 246 9.81 -16.29 15.69
CA ALA A 246 10.12 -15.58 14.45
C ALA A 246 8.83 -15.00 13.83
N LYS A 247 8.92 -13.78 13.32
CA LYS A 247 7.81 -13.19 12.57
C LYS A 247 7.53 -14.02 11.31
N PRO A 248 6.26 -14.13 10.89
CA PRO A 248 5.93 -14.79 9.64
C PRO A 248 6.66 -14.12 8.47
N LYS A 249 7.28 -14.94 7.60
CA LYS A 249 7.82 -14.43 6.34
C LYS A 249 6.68 -13.87 5.49
N LYS A 250 6.90 -12.72 4.89
CA LYS A 250 5.92 -12.01 4.05
C LYS A 250 6.29 -12.11 2.58
N ASN A 251 5.26 -12.17 1.74
CA ASN A 251 5.40 -11.91 0.31
C ASN A 251 5.23 -10.41 0.08
N TYR A 252 6.05 -9.86 -0.79
CA TYR A 252 6.03 -8.44 -1.13
C TYR A 252 5.70 -8.25 -2.60
N LEU A 253 5.13 -7.10 -2.94
CA LEU A 253 4.81 -6.74 -4.33
C LEU A 253 6.08 -6.61 -5.18
N ASP A 254 7.19 -6.21 -4.58
CA ASP A 254 8.51 -6.17 -5.21
C ASP A 254 9.37 -7.35 -4.70
N VAL A 255 9.89 -8.14 -5.62
CA VAL A 255 10.79 -9.27 -5.34
C VAL A 255 12.14 -8.96 -6.00
N GLU A 256 13.13 -8.59 -5.21
CA GLU A 256 14.54 -8.54 -5.62
C GLU A 256 15.42 -8.91 -4.46
#